data_ff40f241327ce11832338e35c542b411
#
_entry.id   ff40f241327ce11832338e35c542b411
#
_cell.length_a   1.000
_cell.length_b   1.000
_cell.length_c   1.000
_cell.angle_alpha   90.00
_cell.angle_beta   90.00
_cell.angle_gamma   90.00
#
_symmetry.space_group_name_H-M   'P 1'
#
loop_
_entity.id
_entity.type
_entity.pdbx_description
1 polymer ?
#
loop_
_entity_poly.entity_id
_entity_poly.type
_entity_poly.pdbx_seq_one_letter_code
_entity_poly.pdbx_strand_id
1 'polypeptide(L)'
;MFVLKRFLAFISAGLLLVAAKYYPSPLISGKYGKVTYYDDADCELVEGSAYSFARTDCTGGEQTAEAIIKDMRATIVFTEFTDGEKIYYCRSPKLPKSVYVRGKKINLAVAVRGDFVAAGSPLLKGSY
;
A
#
# COMPACT_ATOMS: atom_id res chain seq x y z
N MET A 1 4.46 16.66 38.92
CA MET A 1 4.42 17.19 37.54
C MET A 1 5.30 16.43 36.58
N PHE A 2 6.55 16.12 36.90
CA PHE A 2 7.44 15.35 36.02
C PHE A 2 6.94 13.95 35.72
N VAL A 3 6.40 13.23 36.69
CA VAL A 3 5.87 11.88 36.54
C VAL A 3 4.64 11.85 35.64
N LEU A 4 3.77 12.87 35.75
CA LEU A 4 2.56 12.97 34.94
C LEU A 4 2.87 13.18 33.46
N LYS A 5 3.84 14.03 33.13
CA LYS A 5 4.27 14.27 31.75
C LYS A 5 4.84 13.02 31.09
N ARG A 6 5.65 12.24 31.82
CA ARG A 6 6.20 10.98 31.33
C ARG A 6 5.12 9.95 31.09
N PHE A 7 4.14 9.86 31.98
CA PHE A 7 3.00 8.96 31.86
C PHE A 7 2.14 9.30 30.65
N LEU A 8 1.84 10.58 30.41
CA LEU A 8 1.10 11.03 29.24
C LEU A 8 1.83 10.76 27.93
N ALA A 9 3.16 10.91 27.91
CA ALA A 9 3.97 10.59 26.73
C ALA A 9 3.91 9.09 26.38
N PHE A 10 3.93 8.21 27.38
CA PHE A 10 3.79 6.76 27.20
C PHE A 10 2.43 6.37 26.63
N ILE A 11 1.35 6.92 27.14
CA ILE A 11 -0.01 6.68 26.65
C ILE A 11 -0.14 7.15 25.20
N SER A 12 0.37 8.32 24.87
CA SER A 12 0.35 8.87 23.52
C SER A 12 1.11 7.99 22.53
N ALA A 13 2.29 7.49 22.89
CA ALA A 13 3.07 6.57 22.06
C ALA A 13 2.35 5.24 21.83
N GLY A 14 1.73 4.66 22.88
CA GLY A 14 0.94 3.44 22.79
C GLY A 14 -0.27 3.59 21.88
N LEU A 15 -0.98 4.70 21.97
CA LEU A 15 -2.12 5.03 21.09
C LEU A 15 -1.68 5.16 19.63
N LEU A 16 -0.55 5.77 19.36
CA LEU A 16 -0.03 5.90 18.00
C LEU A 16 0.30 4.53 17.39
N LEU A 17 0.89 3.61 18.13
CA LEU A 17 1.20 2.26 17.66
C LEU A 17 -0.07 1.46 17.33
N VAL A 18 -1.10 1.53 18.17
CA VAL A 18 -2.39 0.89 17.93
C VAL A 18 -3.09 1.51 16.73
N ALA A 19 -3.10 2.84 16.64
CA ALA A 19 -3.69 3.57 15.52
C ALA A 19 -3.03 3.19 14.19
N ALA A 20 -1.70 3.10 14.14
CA ALA A 20 -0.96 2.72 12.93
C ALA A 20 -1.35 1.34 12.40
N LYS A 21 -1.84 0.43 13.25
CA LYS A 21 -2.29 -0.91 12.85
C LYS A 21 -3.66 -0.90 12.18
N TYR A 22 -4.56 0.02 12.57
CA TYR A 22 -5.96 0.05 12.14
C TYR A 22 -6.29 1.19 11.18
N TYR A 23 -5.39 2.16 11.00
CA TYR A 23 -5.60 3.24 10.04
C TYR A 23 -5.60 2.73 8.60
N PRO A 24 -6.39 3.36 7.71
CA PRO A 24 -6.30 3.08 6.29
C PRO A 24 -4.87 3.25 5.80
N SER A 25 -4.48 2.41 4.85
CA SER A 25 -3.18 2.52 4.21
C SER A 25 -3.02 3.92 3.60
N PRO A 26 -1.82 4.55 3.72
CA PRO A 26 -1.53 5.77 2.98
C PRO A 26 -1.49 5.54 1.47
N LEU A 27 -1.72 4.31 1.01
CA LEU A 27 -1.84 3.98 -0.40
C LEU A 27 -2.98 4.79 -1.01
N ILE A 28 -2.63 5.92 -1.57
CA ILE A 28 -3.44 6.77 -2.44
C ILE A 28 -4.76 7.26 -1.83
N SER A 29 -4.92 7.27 -0.55
CA SER A 29 -5.98 7.99 0.21
C SER A 29 -7.31 8.26 -0.54
N GLY A 30 -7.80 7.32 -1.36
CA GLY A 30 -9.04 7.50 -2.13
C GLY A 30 -8.93 8.40 -3.35
N LYS A 31 -7.77 8.96 -3.67
CA LYS A 31 -7.57 9.86 -4.81
C LYS A 31 -7.85 9.20 -6.17
N TYR A 32 -7.48 7.94 -6.32
CA TYR A 32 -7.63 7.19 -7.58
C TYR A 32 -8.79 6.22 -7.57
N GLY A 33 -9.26 5.83 -6.39
CA GLY A 33 -10.36 4.89 -6.24
C GLY A 33 -10.46 4.41 -4.79
N LYS A 34 -11.42 3.52 -4.55
CA LYS A 34 -11.62 2.90 -3.24
C LYS A 34 -10.44 1.99 -2.92
N VAL A 35 -9.94 2.05 -1.68
CA VAL A 35 -8.92 1.14 -1.18
C VAL A 35 -9.62 -0.07 -0.56
N THR A 36 -9.27 -1.27 -1.03
CA THR A 36 -9.74 -2.54 -0.50
C THR A 36 -8.62 -3.19 0.31
N TYR A 37 -8.98 -3.81 1.44
CA TYR A 37 -8.02 -4.40 2.36
C TYR A 37 -8.16 -5.91 2.39
N TYR A 38 -7.05 -6.62 2.49
CA TYR A 38 -6.98 -8.08 2.47
C TYR A 38 -6.14 -8.61 3.63
N ASP A 39 -6.45 -9.82 4.09
CA ASP A 39 -5.62 -10.57 5.03
C ASP A 39 -4.56 -11.41 4.30
N ASP A 40 -3.76 -12.17 5.05
CA ASP A 40 -2.71 -13.02 4.48
C ASP A 40 -3.27 -14.16 3.61
N ALA A 41 -4.52 -14.55 3.82
CA ALA A 41 -5.20 -15.59 3.05
C ALA A 41 -5.91 -15.04 1.80
N ASP A 42 -5.69 -13.77 1.44
CA ASP A 42 -6.28 -13.10 0.28
C ASP A 42 -7.79 -12.85 0.42
N CYS A 43 -8.31 -12.89 1.67
CA CYS A 43 -9.71 -12.58 1.94
C CYS A 43 -9.90 -11.09 2.14
N GLU A 44 -10.91 -10.52 1.48
CA GLU A 44 -11.29 -9.12 1.65
C GLU A 44 -11.80 -8.86 3.07
N LEU A 45 -11.33 -7.77 3.67
CA LEU A 45 -11.64 -7.40 5.03
C LEU A 45 -12.68 -6.28 5.09
N VAL A 46 -13.43 -6.25 6.20
CA VAL A 46 -14.31 -5.13 6.52
C VAL A 46 -13.45 -3.90 6.83
N GLU A 47 -13.93 -2.72 6.40
CA GLU A 47 -13.26 -1.46 6.68
C GLU A 47 -12.99 -1.27 8.18
N GLY A 48 -11.79 -0.83 8.52
CA GLY A 48 -11.36 -0.63 9.90
C GLY A 48 -10.73 -1.85 10.56
N SER A 49 -10.70 -3.01 9.90
CA SER A 49 -10.01 -4.20 10.39
C SER A 49 -8.49 -4.09 10.21
N ALA A 50 -7.73 -4.82 11.03
CA ALA A 50 -6.29 -4.96 10.82
C ALA A 50 -6.05 -5.72 9.50
N TYR A 51 -5.21 -5.18 8.64
CA TYR A 51 -5.00 -5.72 7.30
C TYR A 51 -3.53 -6.06 7.04
N SER A 52 -3.29 -6.98 6.10
CA SER A 52 -1.95 -7.33 5.62
C SER A 52 -1.64 -6.66 4.29
N PHE A 53 -2.65 -6.49 3.44
CA PHE A 53 -2.50 -5.90 2.12
C PHE A 53 -3.60 -4.89 1.85
N ALA A 54 -3.24 -3.81 1.15
CA ALA A 54 -4.18 -2.81 0.66
C ALA A 54 -4.08 -2.73 -0.87
N ARG A 55 -5.22 -2.51 -1.53
CA ARG A 55 -5.28 -2.44 -2.99
C ARG A 55 -6.24 -1.35 -3.44
N THR A 56 -5.90 -0.64 -4.50
CA THR A 56 -6.81 0.24 -5.21
C THR A 56 -6.84 -0.12 -6.70
N ASP A 57 -8.03 -0.06 -7.29
CA ASP A 57 -8.26 -0.29 -8.71
C ASP A 57 -8.76 1.00 -9.34
N CYS A 58 -8.23 1.32 -10.52
CA CYS A 58 -8.58 2.53 -11.24
C CYS A 58 -8.37 2.37 -12.75
N THR A 59 -8.60 3.43 -13.49
CA THR A 59 -8.42 3.47 -14.94
C THR A 59 -7.45 4.59 -15.32
N GLY A 60 -7.09 4.66 -16.60
CA GLY A 60 -6.19 5.67 -17.14
C GLY A 60 -4.86 5.14 -17.65
N GLY A 61 -4.64 3.83 -17.55
CA GLY A 61 -3.48 3.16 -18.11
C GLY A 61 -2.16 3.65 -17.56
N GLU A 62 -1.15 3.72 -18.42
CA GLU A 62 0.23 4.06 -18.05
C GLU A 62 0.36 5.42 -17.37
N GLN A 63 -0.41 6.42 -17.80
CA GLN A 63 -0.39 7.76 -17.20
C GLN A 63 -0.81 7.71 -15.73
N THR A 64 -1.86 6.95 -15.42
CA THR A 64 -2.32 6.79 -14.04
C THR A 64 -1.31 6.01 -13.20
N ALA A 65 -0.71 4.96 -13.76
CA ALA A 65 0.32 4.21 -13.07
C ALA A 65 1.52 5.11 -12.71
N GLU A 66 1.99 5.92 -13.63
CA GLU A 66 3.08 6.87 -13.40
C GLU A 66 2.70 7.93 -12.35
N ALA A 67 1.46 8.41 -12.39
CA ALA A 67 0.96 9.37 -11.41
C ALA A 67 0.94 8.78 -10.00
N ILE A 68 0.51 7.54 -9.85
CA ILE A 68 0.51 6.80 -8.57
C ILE A 68 1.94 6.69 -8.02
N ILE A 69 2.87 6.24 -8.85
CA ILE A 69 4.27 6.08 -8.47
C ILE A 69 4.86 7.42 -8.00
N LYS A 70 4.57 8.48 -8.73
CA LYS A 70 5.02 9.83 -8.39
C LYS A 70 4.42 10.34 -7.08
N ASP A 71 3.10 10.19 -6.91
CA ASP A 71 2.39 10.63 -5.70
C ASP A 71 2.87 9.89 -4.45
N MET A 72 3.21 8.62 -4.60
CA MET A 72 3.77 7.80 -3.52
C MET A 72 5.27 8.04 -3.31
N ARG A 73 5.89 8.91 -4.09
CA ARG A 73 7.34 9.15 -4.10
C ARG A 73 8.13 7.86 -4.22
N ALA A 74 7.60 6.93 -4.99
CA ALA A 74 8.16 5.60 -5.12
C ALA A 74 9.30 5.56 -6.13
N THR A 75 10.26 4.68 -5.87
CA THR A 75 11.32 4.33 -6.81
C THR A 75 11.01 2.96 -7.40
N ILE A 76 11.06 2.84 -8.72
CA ILE A 76 10.88 1.56 -9.41
C ILE A 76 12.12 0.71 -9.16
N VAL A 77 11.92 -0.43 -8.50
CA VAL A 77 13.00 -1.38 -8.20
C VAL A 77 13.22 -2.31 -9.39
N PHE A 78 12.13 -2.85 -9.94
CA PHE A 78 12.16 -3.62 -11.18
C PHE A 78 10.76 -3.66 -11.82
N THR A 79 10.72 -4.05 -13.08
CA THR A 79 9.48 -4.15 -13.85
C THR A 79 9.35 -5.56 -14.42
N GLU A 80 8.14 -6.11 -14.40
CA GLU A 80 7.81 -7.40 -14.96
C GLU A 80 6.78 -7.26 -16.07
N PHE A 81 6.97 -8.03 -17.16
CA PHE A 81 6.04 -8.05 -18.28
C PHE A 81 5.48 -9.46 -18.43
N THR A 82 4.16 -9.59 -18.43
CA THR A 82 3.45 -10.85 -18.69
C THR A 82 2.25 -10.54 -19.58
N ASP A 83 1.89 -11.42 -20.48
CA ASP A 83 0.71 -11.39 -21.39
C ASP A 83 -0.16 -10.11 -21.34
N GLY A 84 0.34 -9.01 -21.91
CA GLY A 84 -0.39 -7.74 -21.98
C GLY A 84 -0.45 -6.96 -20.66
N GLU A 85 0.23 -7.42 -19.63
CA GLU A 85 0.31 -6.77 -18.34
C GLU A 85 1.73 -6.33 -18.02
N LYS A 86 1.86 -5.15 -17.41
CA LYS A 86 3.13 -4.62 -16.94
C LYS A 86 3.00 -4.34 -15.45
N ILE A 87 3.92 -4.85 -14.66
CA ILE A 87 3.90 -4.64 -13.21
C ILE A 87 5.17 -3.91 -12.80
N TYR A 88 4.99 -2.76 -12.17
CA TYR A 88 6.07 -2.02 -11.53
C TYR A 88 6.17 -2.42 -10.07
N TYR A 89 7.33 -2.96 -9.69
CA TYR A 89 7.63 -3.25 -8.28
C TYR A 89 8.46 -2.10 -7.72
N CYS A 90 7.92 -1.43 -6.71
CA CYS A 90 8.44 -0.16 -6.25
C CYS A 90 8.71 -0.14 -4.75
N ARG A 91 9.47 0.86 -4.34
CA ARG A 91 9.70 1.19 -2.93
C ARG A 91 9.28 2.63 -2.68
N SER A 92 8.36 2.81 -1.74
CA SER A 92 7.85 4.12 -1.33
C SER A 92 8.21 4.40 0.14
N PRO A 93 8.72 5.59 0.46
CA PRO A 93 8.97 5.96 1.85
C PRO A 93 7.68 6.18 2.66
N LYS A 94 6.53 6.28 1.98
CA LYS A 94 5.23 6.50 2.62
C LYS A 94 4.56 5.23 3.12
N LEU A 95 5.05 4.05 2.72
CA LEU A 95 4.42 2.77 3.02
C LEU A 95 5.23 1.99 4.05
N PRO A 96 4.58 1.57 5.16
CA PRO A 96 5.31 0.96 6.28
C PRO A 96 5.63 -0.52 6.10
N LYS A 97 4.83 -1.25 5.30
CA LYS A 97 4.97 -2.70 5.13
C LYS A 97 5.77 -3.03 3.88
N SER A 98 6.76 -3.90 4.02
CA SER A 98 7.61 -4.35 2.92
C SER A 98 7.64 -5.86 2.81
N VAL A 99 7.92 -6.36 1.62
CA VAL A 99 8.16 -7.77 1.33
C VAL A 99 9.36 -7.91 0.40
N TYR A 100 9.88 -9.12 0.27
CA TYR A 100 10.94 -9.41 -0.68
C TYR A 100 10.37 -10.17 -1.88
N VAL A 101 10.64 -9.66 -3.07
CA VAL A 101 10.29 -10.31 -4.34
C VAL A 101 11.57 -10.45 -5.13
N ARG A 102 11.92 -11.67 -5.51
CA ARG A 102 13.18 -11.98 -6.22
C ARG A 102 14.41 -11.39 -5.51
N GLY A 103 14.42 -11.47 -4.17
CA GLY A 103 15.52 -10.96 -3.35
C GLY A 103 15.56 -9.44 -3.20
N LYS A 104 14.60 -8.71 -3.75
CA LYS A 104 14.54 -7.24 -3.66
C LYS A 104 13.41 -6.80 -2.74
N LYS A 105 13.71 -5.86 -1.86
CA LYS A 105 12.73 -5.29 -0.92
C LYS A 105 11.84 -4.30 -1.64
N ILE A 106 10.52 -4.54 -1.59
CA ILE A 106 9.51 -3.66 -2.17
C ILE A 106 8.36 -3.45 -1.20
N ASN A 107 7.57 -2.41 -1.41
CA ASN A 107 6.36 -2.14 -0.63
C ASN A 107 5.20 -1.60 -1.46
N LEU A 108 5.34 -1.58 -2.78
CA LEU A 108 4.31 -1.11 -3.71
C LEU A 108 4.44 -1.88 -5.02
N ALA A 109 3.31 -2.38 -5.51
CA ALA A 109 3.21 -2.96 -6.85
C ALA A 109 2.12 -2.24 -7.63
N VAL A 110 2.42 -1.82 -8.86
CA VAL A 110 1.47 -1.14 -9.73
C VAL A 110 1.40 -1.90 -11.04
N ALA A 111 0.24 -2.48 -11.33
CA ALA A 111 -0.02 -3.24 -12.53
C ALA A 111 -0.84 -2.43 -13.54
N VAL A 112 -0.47 -2.52 -14.80
CA VAL A 112 -1.16 -1.86 -15.92
C VAL A 112 -1.55 -2.92 -16.94
N ARG A 113 -2.84 -2.99 -17.26
CA ARG A 113 -3.36 -3.84 -18.33
C ARG A 113 -4.32 -2.99 -19.17
N GLY A 114 -3.89 -2.55 -20.35
CA GLY A 114 -4.67 -1.62 -21.17
C GLY A 114 -4.98 -0.35 -20.40
N ASP A 115 -6.27 -0.04 -20.25
CA ASP A 115 -6.74 1.12 -19.48
C ASP A 115 -6.85 0.84 -17.97
N PHE A 116 -6.80 -0.43 -17.57
CA PHE A 116 -6.96 -0.85 -16.17
C PHE A 116 -5.64 -0.71 -15.40
N VAL A 117 -5.72 -0.17 -14.18
CA VAL A 117 -4.58 -0.01 -13.27
C VAL A 117 -4.95 -0.54 -11.89
N ALA A 118 -4.07 -1.34 -11.31
CA ALA A 118 -4.21 -1.79 -9.93
C ALA A 118 -2.92 -1.49 -9.17
N ALA A 119 -3.05 -0.90 -8.01
CA ALA A 119 -1.92 -0.63 -7.12
C ALA A 119 -2.12 -1.32 -5.78
N GLY A 120 -1.09 -1.98 -5.27
CA GLY A 120 -1.17 -2.71 -4.02
C GLY A 120 0.06 -2.54 -3.14
N SER A 121 -0.14 -2.60 -1.85
CA SER A 121 0.92 -2.50 -0.85
C SER A 121 0.73 -3.57 0.24
N PRO A 122 1.78 -4.32 0.60
CA PRO A 122 3.13 -4.32 0.01
C PRO A 122 3.20 -4.97 -1.37
N LEU A 123 2.20 -5.76 -1.76
CA LEU A 123 2.02 -6.42 -3.05
C LEU A 123 0.59 -6.29 -3.51
N LEU A 124 0.33 -6.67 -4.77
CA LEU A 124 -1.03 -6.83 -5.27
C LEU A 124 -1.60 -8.16 -4.78
N LYS A 125 -2.73 -8.08 -4.09
CA LYS A 125 -3.53 -9.22 -3.66
C LYS A 125 -4.94 -9.11 -4.23
N GLY A 126 -5.64 -10.25 -4.32
CA GLY A 126 -6.92 -10.33 -4.95
C GLY A 126 -6.80 -10.60 -6.46
N SER A 127 -7.93 -10.95 -7.09
CA SER A 127 -8.00 -11.18 -8.53
C SER A 127 -8.24 -9.88 -9.30
N TYR A 128 -7.73 -9.83 -10.52
CA TYR A 128 -8.02 -8.75 -11.46
C TYR A 128 -8.25 -9.22 -12.86
#